data_bca31dad7cd97fe346bc2f35ade99ca8
#
_entry.id   bca31dad7cd97fe346bc2f35ade99ca8
#
_cell.length_a   1.000
_cell.length_b   1.000
_cell.length_c   1.000
_cell.angle_alpha   90.00
_cell.angle_beta   90.00
_cell.angle_gamma   90.00
#
_symmetry.space_group_name_H-M   'P 1'
#
loop_
_entity.id
_entity.type
_entity.pdbx_description
1 polymer ?
#
loop_
_entity_poly.entity_id
_entity_poly.type
_entity_poly.pdbx_seq_one_letter_code
_entity_poly.pdbx_strand_id
1 'polypeptide(L)'
;VDYDVFASSYYPFWHGTLSNLTSVLKNVATTYGKKVMVAETSYTYTAADGDGHGNTAPKTSGQTLDYPVTVQGQANAVRDVIEAVANVGDAGIGVFYWEPAWIPVGTPQNLEQNKLLWEQYGSGWAASYAKEYDPQDAGEWYGGSAVDNQALFDFNGHPLSSLNVFRYVDTGAVAPLTIDGIKDVSVSAISEENITLPATVGVTYNDGTEGNVQVTWDQAALDQAIS
;
A
#
# COMPACT_ATOMS: atom_id res chain seq x y z
N VAL A 1 6.89 21.31 28.66
CA VAL A 1 5.52 20.89 28.27
C VAL A 1 5.26 19.56 28.93
N ASP A 2 4.17 19.46 29.69
CA ASP A 2 3.72 18.17 30.22
C ASP A 2 2.86 17.45 29.18
N TYR A 3 3.07 16.14 29.02
CA TYR A 3 2.35 15.29 28.09
C TYR A 3 2.33 13.84 28.61
N ASP A 4 1.32 13.07 28.22
CA ASP A 4 1.14 11.69 28.64
C ASP A 4 1.69 10.70 27.61
N VAL A 5 1.57 11.03 26.32
CA VAL A 5 1.95 10.18 25.20
C VAL A 5 2.88 10.93 24.26
N PHE A 6 3.99 10.31 23.91
CA PHE A 6 4.82 10.72 22.79
C PHE A 6 4.37 9.96 21.55
N ALA A 7 3.94 10.68 20.53
CA ALA A 7 3.50 10.12 19.26
C ALA A 7 4.37 10.66 18.13
N SER A 8 4.80 9.78 17.22
CA SER A 8 5.61 10.16 16.06
C SER A 8 5.04 9.57 14.77
N SER A 9 5.28 10.23 13.65
CA SER A 9 5.07 9.64 12.33
C SER A 9 6.21 8.68 12.01
N TYR A 10 5.88 7.55 11.39
CA TYR A 10 6.86 6.62 10.84
C TYR A 10 6.38 6.09 9.49
N TYR A 11 7.15 6.40 8.46
CA TYR A 11 6.92 5.90 7.12
C TYR A 11 8.16 5.09 6.67
N PRO A 12 8.01 3.80 6.32
CA PRO A 12 9.13 2.96 5.89
C PRO A 12 9.96 3.56 4.75
N PHE A 13 9.34 4.38 3.92
CA PHE A 13 9.99 5.03 2.78
C PHE A 13 11.15 5.95 3.15
N TRP A 14 11.11 6.62 4.34
CA TRP A 14 12.01 7.73 4.67
C TRP A 14 12.60 7.70 6.08
N HIS A 15 11.99 7.00 7.02
CA HIS A 15 12.29 7.17 8.45
C HIS A 15 13.22 6.09 9.01
N GLY A 16 13.94 5.39 8.13
CA GLY A 16 14.92 4.38 8.53
C GLY A 16 14.29 3.07 8.98
N THR A 17 15.03 2.28 9.77
CA THR A 17 14.65 0.92 10.11
C THR A 17 13.66 0.82 11.27
N LEU A 18 12.87 -0.25 11.31
CA LEU A 18 12.00 -0.60 12.43
C LEU A 18 12.76 -0.79 13.74
N SER A 19 13.98 -1.33 13.68
CA SER A 19 14.87 -1.46 14.84
C SER A 19 15.22 -0.10 15.44
N ASN A 20 15.48 0.90 14.57
CA ASN A 20 15.72 2.27 15.03
C ASN A 20 14.44 2.87 15.65
N LEU A 21 13.27 2.67 15.03
CA LEU A 21 11.99 3.10 15.57
C LEU A 21 11.78 2.56 16.98
N THR A 22 11.90 1.24 17.18
CA THR A 22 11.77 0.61 18.50
C THR A 22 12.76 1.18 19.50
N SER A 23 14.00 1.40 19.10
CA SER A 23 15.05 1.92 19.98
C SER A 23 14.76 3.35 20.43
N VAL A 24 14.31 4.22 19.52
CA VAL A 24 13.95 5.62 19.83
C VAL A 24 12.74 5.65 20.77
N LEU A 25 11.69 4.88 20.46
CA LEU A 25 10.50 4.82 21.30
C LEU A 25 10.80 4.28 22.70
N LYS A 26 11.64 3.23 22.81
CA LYS A 26 12.12 2.72 24.12
C LYS A 26 12.89 3.78 24.89
N ASN A 27 13.77 4.50 24.23
CA ASN A 27 14.54 5.56 24.88
C ASN A 27 13.65 6.66 25.46
N VAL A 28 12.66 7.11 24.68
CA VAL A 28 11.67 8.10 25.14
C VAL A 28 10.88 7.55 26.33
N ALA A 29 10.36 6.32 26.21
CA ALA A 29 9.58 5.69 27.28
C ALA A 29 10.35 5.55 28.58
N THR A 30 11.60 5.08 28.53
CA THR A 30 12.43 4.86 29.71
C THR A 30 12.96 6.16 30.33
N THR A 31 13.35 7.13 29.49
CA THR A 31 13.94 8.38 29.96
C THR A 31 12.91 9.32 30.59
N TYR A 32 11.71 9.34 30.04
CA TYR A 32 10.69 10.30 30.46
C TYR A 32 9.48 9.66 31.14
N GLY A 33 9.44 8.33 31.25
CA GLY A 33 8.32 7.59 31.87
C GLY A 33 7.00 7.78 31.13
N LYS A 34 7.03 7.95 29.79
CA LYS A 34 5.86 8.26 28.97
C LYS A 34 5.41 7.06 28.15
N LYS A 35 4.13 7.03 27.81
CA LYS A 35 3.63 6.14 26.77
C LYS A 35 4.12 6.62 25.41
N VAL A 36 4.24 5.70 24.46
CA VAL A 36 4.73 5.99 23.11
C VAL A 36 3.87 5.30 22.06
N MET A 37 3.77 5.90 20.89
CA MET A 37 3.02 5.33 19.77
C MET A 37 3.51 5.86 18.43
N VAL A 38 3.06 5.23 17.35
CA VAL A 38 3.13 5.76 15.99
C VAL A 38 1.78 6.37 15.66
N ALA A 39 1.75 7.68 15.43
CA ALA A 39 0.53 8.43 15.11
C ALA A 39 0.20 8.43 13.62
N GLU A 40 1.17 8.11 12.77
CA GLU A 40 1.01 8.05 11.32
C GLU A 40 1.92 6.99 10.73
N THR A 41 1.35 6.09 9.96
CA THR A 41 2.07 5.19 9.06
C THR A 41 1.19 4.80 7.90
N SER A 42 1.77 4.53 6.76
CA SER A 42 1.10 3.94 5.60
C SER A 42 2.10 3.19 4.73
N TYR A 43 1.60 2.40 3.81
CA TYR A 43 2.41 1.78 2.76
C TYR A 43 1.61 1.63 1.47
N THR A 44 2.28 1.72 0.34
CA THR A 44 1.64 1.64 -0.97
C THR A 44 1.31 0.20 -1.36
N TYR A 45 0.07 -0.03 -1.84
CA TYR A 45 -0.38 -1.33 -2.35
C TYR A 45 -0.23 -1.46 -3.86
N THR A 46 -0.04 -0.34 -4.55
CA THR A 46 0.11 -0.28 -6.01
C THR A 46 0.96 0.92 -6.43
N ALA A 47 1.59 0.85 -7.59
CA ALA A 47 2.27 1.98 -8.21
C ALA A 47 1.34 2.80 -9.11
N ALA A 48 0.10 2.34 -9.35
CA ALA A 48 -0.89 3.07 -10.12
C ALA A 48 -1.36 4.32 -9.37
N ASP A 49 -1.84 5.28 -10.12
CA ASP A 49 -2.40 6.55 -9.66
C ASP A 49 -3.90 6.53 -10.04
N GLY A 50 -4.77 6.73 -9.09
CA GLY A 50 -6.22 6.68 -9.28
C GLY A 50 -6.84 8.05 -9.63
N ASP A 51 -6.09 9.14 -9.45
CA ASP A 51 -6.55 10.49 -9.76
C ASP A 51 -5.49 11.30 -10.52
N GLY A 52 -5.52 12.62 -10.44
CA GLY A 52 -4.56 13.46 -11.15
C GLY A 52 -3.41 13.95 -10.28
N HIS A 53 -3.47 13.71 -8.98
CA HIS A 53 -2.48 14.17 -8.02
C HIS A 53 -1.40 13.09 -7.81
N GLY A 54 -0.30 13.24 -8.52
CA GLY A 54 0.74 12.21 -8.59
C GLY A 54 1.25 11.72 -7.23
N ASN A 55 1.25 10.40 -7.06
CA ASN A 55 1.58 9.70 -5.81
C ASN A 55 2.93 10.07 -5.21
N THR A 56 3.02 10.15 -3.88
CA THR A 56 4.27 10.36 -3.15
C THR A 56 5.19 9.14 -3.15
N ALA A 57 4.61 7.93 -3.25
CA ALA A 57 5.34 6.65 -3.29
C ALA A 57 4.60 5.65 -4.23
N PRO A 58 5.30 4.73 -4.92
CA PRO A 58 6.77 4.60 -4.94
C PRO A 58 7.43 5.63 -5.86
N LYS A 59 8.67 6.00 -5.53
CA LYS A 59 9.55 6.79 -6.40
C LYS A 59 10.77 5.97 -6.81
N THR A 60 11.38 6.32 -7.92
CA THR A 60 12.57 5.64 -8.46
C THR A 60 13.85 5.92 -7.67
N SER A 61 13.87 6.92 -6.81
CA SER A 61 15.01 7.29 -5.98
C SER A 61 14.57 8.01 -4.71
N GLY A 62 15.44 8.01 -3.70
CA GLY A 62 15.20 8.72 -2.44
C GLY A 62 14.20 8.04 -1.50
N GLN A 63 13.79 6.83 -1.80
CA GLN A 63 12.88 6.03 -0.97
C GLN A 63 13.44 4.63 -0.72
N THR A 64 13.09 4.06 0.42
CA THR A 64 13.34 2.66 0.75
C THR A 64 12.05 1.88 0.54
N LEU A 65 12.11 0.80 -0.23
CA LEU A 65 10.98 -0.10 -0.50
C LEU A 65 11.33 -1.50 0.03
N ASP A 66 11.27 -1.65 1.36
CA ASP A 66 11.61 -2.92 2.03
C ASP A 66 10.56 -4.01 1.82
N TYR A 67 9.36 -3.63 1.37
CA TYR A 67 8.27 -4.54 1.04
C TYR A 67 7.86 -4.39 -0.42
N PRO A 68 7.35 -5.45 -1.05
CA PRO A 68 6.76 -5.34 -2.38
C PRO A 68 5.62 -4.31 -2.42
N VAL A 69 5.48 -3.62 -3.55
CA VAL A 69 4.37 -2.70 -3.81
C VAL A 69 3.14 -3.52 -4.22
N THR A 70 2.54 -4.16 -3.24
CA THR A 70 1.38 -5.07 -3.36
C THR A 70 0.50 -4.97 -2.12
N VAL A 71 -0.72 -5.49 -2.20
CA VAL A 71 -1.64 -5.56 -1.04
C VAL A 71 -1.02 -6.34 0.12
N GLN A 72 -0.31 -7.44 -0.17
CA GLN A 72 0.38 -8.20 0.88
C GLN A 72 1.58 -7.44 1.45
N GLY A 73 2.35 -6.75 0.60
CA GLY A 73 3.47 -5.91 1.04
C GLY A 73 2.99 -4.78 1.96
N GLN A 74 1.86 -4.15 1.63
CA GLN A 74 1.21 -3.16 2.49
C GLN A 74 0.85 -3.76 3.86
N ALA A 75 0.22 -4.95 3.87
CA ALA A 75 -0.15 -5.63 5.11
C ALA A 75 1.08 -5.99 5.96
N ASN A 76 2.15 -6.48 5.33
CA ASN A 76 3.39 -6.82 6.02
C ASN A 76 4.04 -5.58 6.64
N ALA A 77 4.12 -4.47 5.88
CA ALA A 77 4.68 -3.21 6.37
C ALA A 77 3.94 -2.72 7.63
N VAL A 78 2.61 -2.71 7.59
CA VAL A 78 1.78 -2.26 8.73
C VAL A 78 1.94 -3.19 9.92
N ARG A 79 1.92 -4.52 9.72
CA ARG A 79 2.14 -5.50 10.78
C ARG A 79 3.47 -5.27 11.49
N ASP A 80 4.53 -5.08 10.73
CA ASP A 80 5.88 -4.94 11.27
C ASP A 80 6.06 -3.59 12.01
N VAL A 81 5.36 -2.53 11.61
CA VAL A 81 5.29 -1.29 12.39
C VAL A 81 4.56 -1.51 13.71
N ILE A 82 3.45 -2.25 13.71
CA ILE A 82 2.73 -2.61 14.94
C ILE A 82 3.64 -3.44 15.86
N GLU A 83 4.35 -4.42 15.32
CA GLU A 83 5.32 -5.23 16.08
C GLU A 83 6.45 -4.36 16.67
N ALA A 84 6.99 -3.41 15.91
CA ALA A 84 8.03 -2.51 16.38
C ALA A 84 7.57 -1.67 17.60
N VAL A 85 6.31 -1.23 17.61
CA VAL A 85 5.72 -0.52 18.76
C VAL A 85 5.45 -1.48 19.91
N ALA A 86 4.92 -2.67 19.65
CA ALA A 86 4.67 -3.70 20.67
C ALA A 86 5.97 -4.14 21.36
N ASN A 87 7.07 -4.21 20.63
CA ASN A 87 8.40 -4.54 21.17
C ASN A 87 8.97 -3.49 22.15
N VAL A 88 8.34 -2.33 22.28
CA VAL A 88 8.65 -1.37 23.36
C VAL A 88 8.21 -1.92 24.72
N GLY A 89 7.22 -2.80 24.76
CA GLY A 89 6.59 -3.34 25.96
C GLY A 89 5.38 -2.48 26.37
N ASP A 90 5.04 -2.48 27.65
CA ASP A 90 3.81 -1.82 28.18
C ASP A 90 3.71 -0.32 27.88
N ALA A 91 4.80 0.32 27.50
CA ALA A 91 4.80 1.73 27.11
C ALA A 91 4.33 1.96 25.66
N GLY A 92 4.48 0.95 24.79
CA GLY A 92 4.03 1.01 23.39
C GLY A 92 2.52 0.77 23.32
N ILE A 93 1.74 1.78 22.93
CA ILE A 93 0.28 1.74 23.04
C ILE A 93 -0.47 1.61 21.73
N GLY A 94 0.18 1.74 20.57
CA GLY A 94 -0.50 1.51 19.31
C GLY A 94 0.06 2.26 18.11
N VAL A 95 -0.66 2.08 17.01
CA VAL A 95 -0.35 2.64 15.69
C VAL A 95 -1.63 3.18 15.08
N PHE A 96 -1.59 4.37 14.50
CA PHE A 96 -2.63 4.88 13.62
C PHE A 96 -2.17 4.80 12.16
N TYR A 97 -3.09 4.36 11.31
CA TYR A 97 -2.89 4.38 9.87
C TYR A 97 -3.26 5.74 9.29
N TRP A 98 -2.41 6.28 8.39
CA TRP A 98 -2.65 7.57 7.76
C TRP A 98 -3.54 7.42 6.53
N GLU A 99 -4.65 8.17 6.49
CA GLU A 99 -5.61 8.23 5.39
C GLU A 99 -6.06 6.85 4.87
N PRO A 100 -6.59 5.98 5.76
CA PRO A 100 -6.90 4.59 5.39
C PRO A 100 -8.01 4.44 4.36
N ALA A 101 -8.85 5.45 4.19
CA ALA A 101 -10.08 5.39 3.38
C ALA A 101 -10.14 6.48 2.30
N TRP A 102 -8.99 6.92 1.81
CA TRP A 102 -8.97 7.87 0.69
C TRP A 102 -9.34 7.17 -0.60
N ILE A 103 -10.48 7.57 -1.17
CA ILE A 103 -10.96 7.04 -2.46
C ILE A 103 -10.74 8.12 -3.52
N PRO A 104 -10.04 7.81 -4.62
CA PRO A 104 -9.79 8.77 -5.69
C PRO A 104 -11.07 9.38 -6.25
N VAL A 105 -11.03 10.65 -6.54
CA VAL A 105 -12.16 11.38 -7.17
C VAL A 105 -12.21 11.22 -8.68
N GLY A 106 -11.29 10.46 -9.25
CA GLY A 106 -11.19 10.16 -10.68
C GLY A 106 -10.03 10.86 -11.37
N THR A 107 -9.97 10.67 -12.67
CA THR A 107 -8.87 11.11 -13.54
C THR A 107 -8.79 12.64 -13.67
N PRO A 108 -7.64 13.18 -14.18
CA PRO A 108 -7.49 14.60 -14.44
C PRO A 108 -8.59 15.22 -15.29
N GLN A 109 -9.24 14.44 -16.15
CA GLN A 109 -10.37 14.90 -16.96
C GLN A 109 -11.60 15.31 -16.14
N ASN A 110 -11.69 14.80 -14.92
CA ASN A 110 -12.80 15.11 -14.00
C ASN A 110 -12.53 16.34 -13.12
N LEU A 111 -11.34 16.93 -13.17
CA LEU A 111 -10.90 17.96 -12.23
C LEU A 111 -11.84 19.18 -12.19
N GLU A 112 -12.27 19.68 -13.35
CA GLU A 112 -13.20 20.82 -13.42
C GLU A 112 -14.58 20.51 -12.83
N GLN A 113 -15.06 19.28 -13.02
CA GLN A 113 -16.30 18.83 -12.39
C GLN A 113 -16.13 18.67 -10.88
N ASN A 114 -15.02 18.10 -10.45
CA ASN A 114 -14.68 17.96 -9.03
C ASN A 114 -14.62 19.31 -8.34
N LYS A 115 -14.03 20.31 -8.99
CA LYS A 115 -13.99 21.68 -8.47
C LYS A 115 -15.39 22.20 -8.13
N LEU A 116 -16.36 22.03 -9.03
CA LEU A 116 -17.74 22.46 -8.79
C LEU A 116 -18.38 21.69 -7.63
N LEU A 117 -18.12 20.38 -7.52
CA LEU A 117 -18.63 19.55 -6.42
C LEU A 117 -18.01 19.96 -5.08
N TRP A 118 -16.70 20.22 -5.04
CA TRP A 118 -16.03 20.66 -3.83
C TRP A 118 -16.44 22.08 -3.41
N GLU A 119 -16.69 22.98 -4.35
CA GLU A 119 -17.25 24.31 -4.06
C GLU A 119 -18.65 24.21 -3.42
N GLN A 120 -19.45 23.25 -3.84
CA GLN A 120 -20.82 23.10 -3.36
C GLN A 120 -20.94 22.26 -2.08
N TYR A 121 -20.19 21.18 -1.98
CA TYR A 121 -20.37 20.16 -0.94
C TYR A 121 -19.13 19.94 -0.06
N GLY A 122 -17.98 20.40 -0.48
CA GLY A 122 -16.73 20.20 0.25
C GLY A 122 -16.72 20.91 1.60
N SER A 123 -16.02 20.33 2.54
CA SER A 123 -15.83 20.91 3.87
C SER A 123 -14.41 20.67 4.35
N GLY A 124 -13.97 21.47 5.34
CA GLY A 124 -12.63 21.35 5.89
C GLY A 124 -11.56 21.51 4.82
N TRP A 125 -10.59 20.60 4.81
CA TRP A 125 -9.47 20.61 3.88
C TRP A 125 -9.88 20.51 2.40
N ALA A 126 -10.96 19.80 2.11
CA ALA A 126 -11.47 19.63 0.77
C ALA A 126 -12.32 20.82 0.25
N ALA A 127 -12.58 21.83 1.05
CA ALA A 127 -13.34 23.00 0.64
C ALA A 127 -12.46 24.03 -0.08
N SER A 128 -13.07 24.83 -0.97
CA SER A 128 -12.38 25.81 -1.79
C SER A 128 -11.53 26.82 -1.03
N TYR A 129 -11.96 27.20 0.17
CA TYR A 129 -11.18 28.11 1.00
C TYR A 129 -9.85 27.51 1.52
N ALA A 130 -9.68 26.19 1.50
CA ALA A 130 -8.43 25.55 1.89
C ALA A 130 -7.27 25.97 0.98
N LYS A 131 -7.53 26.34 -0.26
CA LYS A 131 -6.51 26.87 -1.18
C LYS A 131 -5.80 28.13 -0.70
N GLU A 132 -6.37 28.86 0.24
CA GLU A 132 -5.71 30.02 0.86
C GLU A 132 -4.54 29.60 1.74
N TYR A 133 -4.60 28.38 2.29
CA TYR A 133 -3.58 27.79 3.15
C TYR A 133 -2.63 26.88 2.40
N ASP A 134 -3.17 26.17 1.42
CA ASP A 134 -2.41 25.26 0.57
C ASP A 134 -2.85 25.37 -0.90
N PRO A 135 -2.35 26.39 -1.62
CA PRO A 135 -2.73 26.61 -3.01
C PRO A 135 -2.15 25.56 -3.98
N GLN A 136 -1.12 24.82 -3.55
CA GLN A 136 -0.42 23.86 -4.41
C GLN A 136 -1.05 22.45 -4.35
N ASP A 137 -1.84 22.19 -3.32
CA ASP A 137 -2.46 20.89 -3.10
C ASP A 137 -3.99 21.02 -3.07
N ALA A 138 -4.56 21.42 -1.94
CA ALA A 138 -6.01 21.55 -1.78
C ALA A 138 -6.66 22.51 -2.80
N GLY A 139 -5.93 23.53 -3.23
CA GLY A 139 -6.41 24.53 -4.24
C GLY A 139 -6.22 24.11 -5.69
N GLU A 140 -5.57 22.99 -5.97
CA GLU A 140 -5.26 22.51 -7.31
C GLU A 140 -6.00 21.20 -7.64
N TRP A 141 -6.02 20.25 -6.72
CA TRP A 141 -6.40 18.87 -7.03
C TRP A 141 -7.85 18.52 -6.67
N TYR A 142 -8.57 19.36 -5.95
CA TYR A 142 -9.99 19.22 -5.62
C TYR A 142 -10.43 17.79 -5.29
N GLY A 143 -9.88 17.27 -4.20
CA GLY A 143 -10.14 15.92 -3.71
C GLY A 143 -9.16 14.86 -4.23
N GLY A 144 -8.22 15.21 -5.07
CA GLY A 144 -7.10 14.32 -5.41
C GLY A 144 -6.14 14.17 -4.24
N SER A 145 -5.44 13.04 -4.16
CA SER A 145 -4.50 12.73 -3.08
C SER A 145 -3.22 12.09 -3.58
N ALA A 146 -2.09 12.63 -3.13
CA ALA A 146 -0.78 12.05 -3.37
C ALA A 146 -0.52 10.73 -2.60
N VAL A 147 -1.51 10.22 -1.87
CA VAL A 147 -1.42 8.97 -1.09
C VAL A 147 -2.63 8.04 -1.30
N ASP A 148 -3.42 8.25 -2.34
CA ASP A 148 -4.57 7.43 -2.69
C ASP A 148 -4.22 5.95 -2.86
N ASN A 149 -3.03 5.65 -3.40
CA ASN A 149 -2.49 4.31 -3.56
C ASN A 149 -1.95 3.69 -2.25
N GLN A 150 -2.10 4.38 -1.13
CA GLN A 150 -1.74 3.91 0.20
C GLN A 150 -2.97 3.62 1.08
N ALA A 151 -4.19 3.89 0.59
CA ALA A 151 -5.42 3.55 1.29
C ALA A 151 -5.55 2.03 1.52
N LEU A 152 -6.44 1.64 2.44
CA LEU A 152 -6.83 0.24 2.68
C LEU A 152 -8.06 -0.18 1.84
N PHE A 153 -8.34 0.61 0.81
CA PHE A 153 -9.37 0.39 -0.20
C PHE A 153 -8.77 0.59 -1.59
N ASP A 154 -9.29 -0.13 -2.57
CA ASP A 154 -8.93 0.10 -3.97
C ASP A 154 -9.51 1.42 -4.50
N PHE A 155 -9.14 1.81 -5.71
CA PHE A 155 -9.60 3.06 -6.34
C PHE A 155 -11.12 3.10 -6.62
N ASN A 156 -11.83 2.00 -6.45
CA ASN A 156 -13.29 1.91 -6.57
C ASN A 156 -13.99 1.84 -5.20
N GLY A 157 -13.24 1.94 -4.10
CA GLY A 157 -13.76 1.91 -2.75
C GLY A 157 -14.03 0.51 -2.20
N HIS A 158 -13.50 -0.55 -2.83
CA HIS A 158 -13.60 -1.90 -2.27
C HIS A 158 -12.47 -2.13 -1.25
N PRO A 159 -12.77 -2.71 -0.07
CA PRO A 159 -11.75 -2.96 0.93
C PRO A 159 -10.71 -3.95 0.43
N LEU A 160 -9.44 -3.60 0.59
CA LEU A 160 -8.31 -4.48 0.31
C LEU A 160 -8.17 -5.53 1.42
N SER A 161 -7.63 -6.70 1.08
CA SER A 161 -7.39 -7.75 2.08
C SER A 161 -6.36 -7.33 3.14
N SER A 162 -5.50 -6.35 2.86
CA SER A 162 -4.58 -5.73 3.83
C SER A 162 -5.29 -5.08 5.02
N LEU A 163 -6.56 -4.66 4.88
CA LEU A 163 -7.37 -4.16 5.99
C LEU A 163 -7.50 -5.18 7.14
N ASN A 164 -7.40 -6.47 6.82
CA ASN A 164 -7.46 -7.54 7.83
C ASN A 164 -6.24 -7.59 8.76
N VAL A 165 -5.16 -6.83 8.49
CA VAL A 165 -3.97 -6.80 9.36
C VAL A 165 -4.35 -6.47 10.80
N PHE A 166 -5.26 -5.52 11.00
CA PHE A 166 -5.70 -5.10 12.33
C PHE A 166 -6.48 -6.19 13.09
N ARG A 167 -7.05 -7.15 12.36
CA ARG A 167 -7.73 -8.31 12.94
C ARG A 167 -6.78 -9.45 13.27
N TYR A 168 -5.74 -9.63 12.46
CA TYR A 168 -4.87 -10.80 12.49
C TYR A 168 -3.44 -10.50 12.96
N VAL A 169 -3.18 -9.30 13.44
CA VAL A 169 -1.85 -8.88 13.88
C VAL A 169 -1.23 -9.83 14.90
N ASP A 170 -2.02 -10.32 15.84
CA ASP A 170 -1.56 -11.26 16.88
C ASP A 170 -1.32 -12.67 16.35
N THR A 171 -1.96 -13.06 15.26
CA THR A 171 -1.82 -14.38 14.64
C THR A 171 -0.80 -14.39 13.51
N GLY A 172 -0.35 -13.22 13.07
CA GLY A 172 0.53 -13.06 11.91
C GLY A 172 -0.15 -13.32 10.56
N ALA A 173 -1.45 -13.65 10.54
CA ALA A 173 -2.21 -13.86 9.32
C ALA A 173 -2.75 -12.50 8.84
N VAL A 174 -2.19 -11.96 7.75
CA VAL A 174 -2.53 -10.60 7.27
C VAL A 174 -3.44 -10.61 6.06
N ALA A 175 -3.12 -11.36 5.03
CA ALA A 175 -3.95 -11.55 3.84
C ALA A 175 -3.75 -12.96 3.28
N PRO A 176 -4.76 -13.56 2.64
CA PRO A 176 -4.57 -14.81 1.92
C PRO A 176 -3.54 -14.65 0.82
N LEU A 177 -2.66 -15.64 0.67
CA LEU A 177 -1.72 -15.70 -0.45
C LEU A 177 -2.50 -16.00 -1.74
N THR A 178 -2.43 -15.11 -2.70
CA THR A 178 -3.11 -15.23 -4.00
C THR A 178 -2.14 -14.97 -5.14
N ILE A 179 -2.39 -15.54 -6.31
CA ILE A 179 -1.60 -15.27 -7.50
C ILE A 179 -1.92 -13.85 -7.98
N ASP A 180 -0.90 -13.03 -8.12
CA ASP A 180 -0.97 -11.65 -8.60
C ASP A 180 -0.55 -11.54 -10.08
N GLY A 181 0.36 -12.41 -10.53
CA GLY A 181 0.81 -12.46 -11.90
C GLY A 181 1.24 -13.85 -12.34
N ILE A 182 1.11 -14.12 -13.65
CA ILE A 182 1.59 -15.34 -14.28
C ILE A 182 2.73 -14.95 -15.22
N LYS A 183 3.86 -15.67 -15.12
CA LYS A 183 5.02 -15.43 -15.99
C LYS A 183 4.76 -16.01 -17.37
N ASP A 184 5.21 -15.29 -18.39
CA ASP A 184 5.13 -15.75 -19.78
C ASP A 184 5.90 -17.06 -19.96
N VAL A 185 5.32 -17.95 -20.76
CA VAL A 185 5.93 -19.22 -21.15
C VAL A 185 6.35 -19.15 -22.60
N SER A 186 7.63 -19.39 -22.85
CA SER A 186 8.16 -19.52 -24.21
C SER A 186 8.61 -20.97 -24.47
N VAL A 187 8.11 -21.58 -25.54
CA VAL A 187 8.48 -22.94 -25.95
C VAL A 187 9.04 -22.87 -27.35
N SER A 188 10.16 -23.54 -27.57
CA SER A 188 10.76 -23.70 -28.91
C SER A 188 10.61 -25.14 -29.35
N ALA A 189 10.09 -25.36 -30.52
CA ALA A 189 9.96 -26.67 -31.14
C ALA A 189 10.62 -26.69 -32.53
N ILE A 190 11.15 -27.86 -32.93
CA ILE A 190 11.78 -28.05 -34.25
C ILE A 190 10.71 -28.32 -35.35
N SER A 191 9.54 -28.83 -34.92
CA SER A 191 8.37 -29.04 -35.77
C SER A 191 7.08 -28.92 -34.95
N GLU A 192 5.96 -28.69 -35.61
CA GLU A 192 4.64 -28.56 -35.02
C GLU A 192 4.19 -29.85 -34.28
N GLU A 193 4.71 -31.03 -34.66
CA GLU A 193 4.34 -32.31 -34.05
C GLU A 193 4.96 -32.57 -32.67
N ASN A 194 5.91 -31.73 -32.22
CA ASN A 194 6.68 -31.96 -31.00
C ASN A 194 6.61 -30.79 -30.00
N ILE A 195 5.53 -30.03 -30.00
CA ILE A 195 5.34 -28.97 -29.02
C ILE A 195 4.92 -29.58 -27.68
N THR A 196 5.77 -29.48 -26.68
CA THR A 196 5.47 -29.89 -25.31
C THR A 196 5.39 -28.66 -24.41
N LEU A 197 4.21 -28.40 -23.89
CA LEU A 197 4.01 -27.32 -22.94
C LEU A 197 4.38 -27.76 -21.53
N PRO A 198 4.93 -26.87 -20.69
CA PRO A 198 5.31 -27.22 -19.32
C PRO A 198 4.07 -27.53 -18.47
N ALA A 199 4.21 -28.49 -17.56
CA ALA A 199 3.14 -28.82 -16.61
C ALA A 199 2.94 -27.78 -15.52
N THR A 200 3.90 -26.87 -15.35
CA THR A 200 3.84 -25.78 -14.36
C THR A 200 4.23 -24.46 -15.01
N VAL A 201 3.69 -23.37 -14.49
CA VAL A 201 4.09 -22.00 -14.86
C VAL A 201 4.58 -21.24 -13.62
N GLY A 202 5.52 -20.34 -13.82
CA GLY A 202 5.97 -19.42 -12.79
C GLY A 202 4.87 -18.40 -12.48
N VAL A 203 4.71 -18.10 -11.21
CA VAL A 203 3.77 -17.07 -10.74
C VAL A 203 4.44 -16.14 -9.76
N THR A 204 3.90 -14.91 -9.65
CA THR A 204 4.19 -13.99 -8.57
C THR A 204 2.95 -13.91 -7.69
N TYR A 205 3.15 -14.01 -6.38
CA TYR A 205 2.07 -13.86 -5.41
C TYR A 205 1.92 -12.41 -4.97
N ASN A 206 0.78 -12.10 -4.36
CA ASN A 206 0.43 -10.76 -3.85
C ASN A 206 1.34 -10.25 -2.72
N ASP A 207 2.21 -11.09 -2.17
CA ASP A 207 3.28 -10.69 -1.24
C ASP A 207 4.63 -10.43 -1.93
N GLY A 208 4.66 -10.52 -3.27
CA GLY A 208 5.87 -10.36 -4.08
C GLY A 208 6.77 -11.60 -4.13
N THR A 209 6.41 -12.69 -3.46
CA THR A 209 7.14 -13.96 -3.58
C THR A 209 6.84 -14.63 -4.91
N GLU A 210 7.77 -15.48 -5.36
CA GLU A 210 7.62 -16.24 -6.58
C GLU A 210 7.39 -17.72 -6.28
N GLY A 211 6.65 -18.39 -7.16
CA GLY A 211 6.41 -19.83 -7.08
C GLY A 211 6.10 -20.46 -8.42
N ASN A 212 5.76 -21.73 -8.40
CA ASN A 212 5.28 -22.46 -9.59
C ASN A 212 3.95 -23.12 -9.25
N VAL A 213 3.01 -23.04 -10.18
CA VAL A 213 1.69 -23.67 -10.06
C VAL A 213 1.47 -24.65 -11.21
N GLN A 214 0.73 -25.71 -10.93
CA GLN A 214 0.32 -26.64 -11.97
C GLN A 214 -0.74 -26.00 -12.86
N VAL A 215 -0.64 -26.24 -14.16
CA VAL A 215 -1.58 -25.73 -15.16
C VAL A 215 -2.10 -26.84 -16.05
N THR A 216 -3.29 -26.62 -16.56
CA THR A 216 -3.86 -27.42 -17.64
C THR A 216 -3.99 -26.51 -18.85
N TRP A 217 -3.38 -26.94 -19.96
CA TRP A 217 -3.43 -26.19 -21.21
C TRP A 217 -4.69 -26.53 -21.99
N ASP A 218 -5.26 -25.55 -22.68
CA ASP A 218 -6.33 -25.76 -23.65
C ASP A 218 -5.73 -26.29 -24.94
N GLN A 219 -5.85 -27.59 -25.17
CA GLN A 219 -5.32 -28.26 -26.35
C GLN A 219 -5.98 -27.74 -27.63
N ALA A 220 -7.27 -27.42 -27.60
CA ALA A 220 -7.97 -26.93 -28.80
C ALA A 220 -7.46 -25.54 -29.20
N ALA A 221 -7.17 -24.66 -28.23
CA ALA A 221 -6.55 -23.35 -28.47
C ALA A 221 -5.12 -23.49 -29.01
N LEU A 222 -4.34 -24.47 -28.51
CA LEU A 222 -3.00 -24.74 -29.01
C LEU A 222 -3.04 -25.23 -30.49
N ASP A 223 -3.88 -26.20 -30.78
CA ASP A 223 -4.03 -26.76 -32.14
C ASP A 223 -4.45 -25.66 -33.14
N GLN A 224 -5.29 -24.72 -32.71
CA GLN A 224 -5.68 -23.59 -33.55
C GLN A 224 -4.54 -22.58 -33.76
N ALA A 225 -3.66 -22.41 -32.77
CA ALA A 225 -2.56 -21.45 -32.85
C ALA A 225 -1.40 -21.92 -33.73
N ILE A 226 -1.29 -23.25 -33.98
CA ILE A 226 -0.23 -23.87 -34.79
C ILE A 226 -0.70 -24.33 -36.18
N SER A 227 -1.99 -24.20 -36.53
CA SER A 227 -2.57 -24.50 -37.85
C SER A 227 -2.48 -23.28 -38.78
#